data_c2a44f926f9b9656564c49363e3fee87
#
_entry.id   c2a44f926f9b9656564c49363e3fee87
#
_cell.length_a   1.000
_cell.length_b   1.000
_cell.length_c   1.000
_cell.angle_alpha   90.00
_cell.angle_beta   90.00
_cell.angle_gamma   90.00
#
_symmetry.space_group_name_H-M   'P 1'
#
loop_
_entity.id
_entity.type
_entity.pdbx_description
1 polymer ?
#
loop_
_entity_poly.entity_id
_entity_poly.type
_entity_poly.pdbx_seq_one_letter_code
_entity_poly.pdbx_strand_id
1 'polypeptide(L)' 'MDYHGYYKNIKTSKVYAVIGICKIKRSDKWLDGVMYVSNGEMFCRLKKEFDRKFARSPRKLLNKN' A
#
# COMPACT_ATOMS: atom_id res chain seq x y z
N MET A 1 5.80 10.26 -8.36
CA MET A 1 5.38 10.02 -7.02
C MET A 1 5.95 8.75 -6.47
N ASP A 2 6.43 8.83 -5.27
CA ASP A 2 7.12 7.72 -4.66
C ASP A 2 6.23 6.88 -3.79
N TYR A 3 5.99 5.67 -4.21
CA TYR A 3 5.22 4.74 -3.41
C TYR A 3 6.15 3.69 -2.84
N HIS A 4 6.82 4.05 -1.77
CA HIS A 4 7.64 3.09 -1.07
C HIS A 4 7.68 3.49 0.39
N GLY A 5 8.18 2.60 1.23
CA GLY A 5 8.20 2.85 2.65
C GLY A 5 6.96 2.27 3.30
N TYR A 6 6.59 2.83 4.43
CA TYR A 6 5.52 2.27 5.23
C TYR A 6 4.27 3.11 5.17
N TYR A 7 3.14 2.43 5.09
CA TYR A 7 1.84 3.08 5.05
C TYR A 7 0.94 2.39 6.06
N LYS A 8 0.03 3.17 6.62
CA LYS A 8 -0.89 2.67 7.61
C LYS A 8 -2.30 2.69 7.06
N ASN A 9 -3.02 1.59 7.22
CA ASN A 9 -4.42 1.54 6.87
C ASN A 9 -5.18 2.40 7.86
N ILE A 10 -5.90 3.40 7.36
CA ILE A 10 -6.55 4.38 8.21
C ILE A 10 -7.59 3.74 9.11
N LYS A 11 -8.28 2.76 8.59
CA LYS A 11 -9.35 2.12 9.32
C LYS A 11 -8.85 1.15 10.39
N THR A 12 -7.86 0.35 10.06
CA THR A 12 -7.40 -0.70 10.97
C THR A 12 -6.14 -0.37 11.73
N SER A 13 -5.44 0.68 11.31
CA SER A 13 -4.17 1.10 11.89
C SER A 13 -3.03 0.12 11.64
N LYS A 14 -3.24 -0.87 10.81
CA LYS A 14 -2.17 -1.80 10.47
C LYS A 14 -1.18 -1.13 9.54
N VAL A 15 0.09 -1.44 9.74
CA VAL A 15 1.17 -0.87 8.95
C VAL A 15 1.64 -1.90 7.93
N TYR A 16 1.85 -1.43 6.71
CA TYR A 16 2.29 -2.26 5.59
C TYR A 16 3.50 -1.64 4.95
N ALA A 17 4.32 -2.48 4.35
CA ALA A 17 5.46 -2.00 3.59
C ALA A 17 5.06 -1.98 2.11
N VAL A 18 5.19 -0.82 1.50
CA VAL A 18 4.90 -0.70 0.07
C VAL A 18 6.16 -1.09 -0.69
N ILE A 19 6.01 -1.97 -1.65
CA ILE A 19 7.16 -2.46 -2.41
C ILE A 19 7.21 -1.94 -3.83
N GLY A 20 6.15 -1.35 -4.32
CA GLY A 20 6.23 -0.76 -5.65
C GLY A 20 4.88 -0.53 -6.28
N ILE A 21 4.96 -0.11 -7.53
CA ILE A 21 3.79 0.17 -8.35
C ILE A 21 3.63 -0.96 -9.35
N CYS A 22 2.42 -1.33 -9.63
CA CYS A 22 2.14 -2.36 -10.62
C CYS A 22 1.03 -1.88 -11.53
N LYS A 23 0.72 -2.70 -12.52
CA LYS A 23 -0.39 -2.43 -13.40
C LYS A 23 -1.47 -3.47 -13.15
N ILE A 24 -2.69 -3.01 -13.08
CA ILE A 24 -3.84 -3.88 -12.86
C ILE A 24 -4.78 -3.70 -14.05
N LYS A 25 -5.13 -4.80 -14.67
CA LYS A 25 -6.02 -4.73 -15.82
C LYS A 25 -7.46 -4.78 -15.38
N ARG A 26 -8.24 -3.81 -15.84
CA ARG A 26 -9.66 -3.73 -15.56
C ARG A 26 -10.37 -3.31 -16.83
N SER A 27 -11.31 -4.11 -17.31
CA SER A 27 -12.12 -3.73 -18.46
C SER A 27 -11.27 -3.21 -19.61
N ASP A 28 -10.30 -3.99 -20.04
CA ASP A 28 -9.41 -3.63 -21.15
C ASP A 28 -8.51 -2.44 -20.91
N LYS A 29 -8.44 -1.98 -19.68
CA LYS A 29 -7.56 -0.87 -19.35
C LYS A 29 -6.54 -1.30 -18.33
N TRP A 30 -5.35 -0.74 -18.44
CA TRP A 30 -4.31 -0.93 -17.44
C TRP A 30 -4.31 0.26 -16.51
N LEU A 31 -4.50 0.00 -15.24
CA LEU A 31 -4.55 1.05 -14.23
C LEU A 31 -3.39 0.87 -13.26
N ASP A 32 -2.98 1.98 -12.67
CA ASP A 32 -1.90 1.90 -11.70
C ASP A 32 -2.38 1.28 -10.40
N GLY A 33 -1.54 0.41 -9.86
CA GLY A 33 -1.80 -0.22 -8.59
C GLY A 33 -0.60 -0.09 -7.67
N VAL A 34 -0.83 -0.35 -6.41
CA VAL A 34 0.22 -0.31 -5.39
C VAL A 34 0.33 -1.69 -4.79
N MET A 35 1.56 -2.20 -4.74
CA MET A 35 1.84 -3.50 -4.13
C MET A 35 2.40 -3.29 -2.73
N TYR A 36 1.87 -4.01 -1.78
CA TYR A 36 2.31 -3.87 -0.40
C TYR A 36 2.24 -5.20 0.31
N VAL A 37 3.00 -5.31 1.39
CA VAL A 37 3.13 -6.58 2.10
C VAL A 37 2.97 -6.39 3.59
N SER A 38 2.52 -7.46 4.24
CA SER A 38 2.45 -7.51 5.68
C SER A 38 2.40 -8.97 6.09
N ASN A 39 3.19 -9.34 7.08
CA ASN A 39 3.19 -10.71 7.61
C ASN A 39 3.37 -11.77 6.53
N GLY A 40 4.25 -11.49 5.58
CA GLY A 40 4.55 -12.47 4.55
C GLY A 40 3.54 -12.57 3.45
N GLU A 41 2.49 -11.75 3.49
CA GLU A 41 1.49 -11.75 2.43
C GLU A 41 1.60 -10.50 1.58
N MET A 42 1.40 -10.69 0.30
CA MET A 42 1.49 -9.59 -0.65
C MET A 42 0.11 -9.20 -1.12
N PHE A 43 -0.13 -7.91 -1.16
CA PHE A 43 -1.41 -7.36 -1.57
C PHE A 43 -1.23 -6.38 -2.70
N CYS A 44 -2.30 -6.16 -3.44
CA CYS A 44 -2.30 -5.21 -4.53
C CYS A 44 -3.63 -4.49 -4.52
N ARG A 45 -3.59 -3.19 -4.73
CA ARG A 45 -4.81 -2.39 -4.70
C ARG A 45 -4.66 -1.27 -5.71
N LEU A 46 -5.76 -0.85 -6.31
CA LEU A 46 -5.69 0.28 -7.22
C LEU A 46 -5.16 1.50 -6.50
N LYS A 47 -4.34 2.26 -7.20
CA LYS A 47 -3.71 3.43 -6.61
C LYS A 47 -4.74 4.38 -6.00
N LYS A 48 -5.84 4.60 -6.69
CA LYS A 48 -6.89 5.46 -6.18
C LYS A 48 -7.43 4.99 -4.84
N GLU A 49 -7.65 3.69 -4.73
CA GLU A 49 -8.16 3.13 -3.49
C GLU A 49 -7.10 3.20 -2.40
N PHE A 50 -5.86 2.92 -2.78
CA PHE A 50 -4.78 2.96 -1.82
C PHE A 50 -4.64 4.35 -1.23
N ASP A 51 -4.67 5.37 -2.08
CA ASP A 51 -4.53 6.74 -1.62
C ASP A 51 -5.64 7.13 -0.64
N ARG A 52 -6.81 6.58 -0.84
CA ARG A 52 -7.95 6.91 -0.01
C ARG A 52 -7.93 6.17 1.33
N LYS A 53 -7.38 4.96 1.33
CA LYS A 53 -7.48 4.10 2.51
C LYS A 53 -6.22 4.04 3.36
N PHE A 54 -5.11 4.55 2.84
CA PHE A 54 -3.84 4.46 3.55
C PHE A 54 -3.22 5.83 3.70
N ALA A 55 -2.49 6.00 4.80
CA ALA A 55 -1.75 7.22 5.04
C ALA A 55 -0.30 6.85 5.25
N ARG A 56 0.59 7.69 4.78
CA ARG A 56 2.00 7.44 4.92
C ARG A 56 2.40 7.40 6.38
N SER A 57 3.16 6.40 6.74
CA SER A 57 3.71 6.28 8.06
C SER A 57 5.13 6.81 8.01
N PRO A 58 5.51 7.73 8.91
CA PRO A 58 6.84 8.31 8.81
C PRO A 58 7.95 7.28 8.92
N ARG A 59 7.65 6.16 9.55
CA ARG A 59 8.63 5.10 9.63
C ARG A 59 7.95 3.85 10.12
N LYS A 60 8.68 2.77 10.10
CA LYS A 60 8.15 1.52 10.58
C LYS A 60 7.83 1.65 12.07
N LEU A 61 6.64 1.26 12.42
CA LEU A 61 6.24 1.28 13.82
C LEU A 61 6.56 0.00 14.48
N LEU A 62 7.16 0.09 15.47
CA LEU A 62 7.54 -1.16 16.01
C LEU A 62 7.10 -1.39 17.32
N ASN A 63 7.10 -1.05 16.96
CA ASN A 63 6.95 -1.17 17.63
C ASN A 63 7.22 -1.24 18.53
N LYS A 64 7.42 -0.72 18.87
CA LYS A 64 7.62 -0.65 19.63
C LYS A 64 7.43 -0.89 20.25
N ASN A 65 7.56 -0.96 20.48
CA ASN A 65 7.42 -1.05 21.06
C ASN A 65 7.35 -1.12 21.47
#